data_fe50085108e3e6e872c831301ff11c84
#
_entry.id   fe50085108e3e6e872c831301ff11c84
#
_cell.length_a   1.000
_cell.length_b   1.000
_cell.length_c   1.000
_cell.angle_alpha   90.00
_cell.angle_beta   90.00
_cell.angle_gamma   90.00
#
_symmetry.space_group_name_H-M   'P 1'
#
loop_
_entity.id
_entity.type
_entity.pdbx_description
1 polymer ?
#
loop_
_entity_poly.entity_id
_entity_poly.type
_entity_poly.pdbx_seq_one_letter_code
_entity_poly.pdbx_strand_id
1 'polypeptide(L)'
;MKKTIIITCALAISFGFGFAFNKIVSIKFGAHEDVRKVTGIGGIFFKCKSPKKMREWYKTHLGLNTNQYGTVFEWRQATDSTLKGYTQWSPFNDSTKYFAPSTRDFMINYRVANLETLVAQLKEEGVTVADTIEVYDYGKFVHIMDMEGNKIELWEPNDIEYEKLGNKMGVKTTK
;
A
#
# COMPACT_ATOMS: atom_id res chain seq x y z
N MET A 1 -21.00 -2.40 63.13
CA MET A 1 -21.77 -2.72 61.91
C MET A 1 -21.79 -1.61 60.83
N LYS A 2 -22.07 -0.32 61.17
CA LYS A 2 -22.14 0.77 60.17
C LYS A 2 -20.82 1.03 59.40
N LYS A 3 -19.64 0.92 60.04
CA LYS A 3 -18.32 1.14 59.40
C LYS A 3 -17.97 0.05 58.40
N THR A 4 -18.32 -1.21 58.65
CA THR A 4 -18.05 -2.34 57.74
C THR A 4 -18.87 -2.25 56.48
N ILE A 5 -20.15 -1.81 56.58
CA ILE A 5 -21.05 -1.63 55.44
C ILE A 5 -20.52 -0.52 54.49
N ILE A 6 -19.99 0.59 55.05
CA ILE A 6 -19.43 1.70 54.26
C ILE A 6 -18.20 1.26 53.47
N ILE A 7 -17.32 0.46 54.09
CA ILE A 7 -16.10 -0.06 53.40
C ILE A 7 -16.50 -1.03 52.28
N THR A 8 -17.49 -1.88 52.50
CA THR A 8 -17.94 -2.83 51.46
C THR A 8 -18.59 -2.12 50.28
N CYS A 9 -19.39 -1.08 50.52
CA CYS A 9 -19.97 -0.24 49.47
C CYS A 9 -18.90 0.55 48.71
N ALA A 10 -17.87 1.09 49.38
CA ALA A 10 -16.79 1.82 48.72
C ALA A 10 -15.95 0.90 47.80
N LEU A 11 -15.68 -0.35 48.24
CA LEU A 11 -14.98 -1.34 47.40
C LEU A 11 -15.81 -1.79 46.19
N ALA A 12 -17.13 -1.97 46.35
CA ALA A 12 -18.00 -2.32 45.25
C ALA A 12 -18.11 -1.21 44.19
N ILE A 13 -18.11 0.06 44.59
CA ILE A 13 -18.14 1.22 43.73
C ILE A 13 -16.78 1.33 42.95
N SER A 14 -15.65 1.13 43.65
CA SER A 14 -14.31 1.16 43.01
C SER A 14 -14.14 0.03 41.97
N PHE A 15 -14.70 -1.15 42.24
CA PHE A 15 -14.67 -2.27 41.30
C PHE A 15 -15.60 -1.99 40.11
N GLY A 16 -16.77 -1.41 40.31
CA GLY A 16 -17.71 -1.03 39.26
C GLY A 16 -17.12 0.05 38.34
N PHE A 17 -16.43 1.06 38.89
CA PHE A 17 -15.76 2.09 38.11
C PHE A 17 -14.56 1.54 37.32
N GLY A 18 -13.79 0.62 37.89
CA GLY A 18 -12.68 -0.04 37.20
C GLY A 18 -13.16 -0.85 36.00
N PHE A 19 -14.27 -1.59 36.13
CA PHE A 19 -14.84 -2.34 35.01
C PHE A 19 -15.45 -1.43 33.93
N ALA A 20 -16.14 -0.36 34.31
CA ALA A 20 -16.71 0.60 33.40
C ALA A 20 -15.60 1.37 32.63
N PHE A 21 -14.54 1.77 33.33
CA PHE A 21 -13.40 2.45 32.74
C PHE A 21 -12.65 1.54 31.77
N ASN A 22 -12.41 0.27 32.13
CA ASN A 22 -11.78 -0.70 31.27
C ASN A 22 -12.62 -1.00 30.00
N LYS A 23 -13.96 -1.05 30.16
CA LYS A 23 -14.88 -1.23 29.02
C LYS A 23 -14.95 0.00 28.12
N ILE A 24 -14.88 1.22 28.68
CA ILE A 24 -14.86 2.48 27.93
C ILE A 24 -13.51 2.65 27.24
N VAL A 25 -12.40 2.29 27.90
CA VAL A 25 -11.06 2.28 27.29
C VAL A 25 -10.99 1.21 26.20
N SER A 26 -11.51 -0.01 26.44
CA SER A 26 -11.59 -1.06 25.42
C SER A 26 -12.49 -0.68 24.24
N ILE A 27 -13.56 0.12 24.45
CA ILE A 27 -14.42 0.62 23.37
C ILE A 27 -13.72 1.76 22.59
N LYS A 28 -12.90 2.61 23.25
CA LYS A 28 -12.09 3.62 22.58
C LYS A 28 -10.84 3.07 21.91
N PHE A 29 -10.29 1.95 22.40
CA PHE A 29 -9.24 1.17 21.75
C PHE A 29 -9.78 -0.10 21.08
N GLY A 30 -11.13 -0.21 21.00
CA GLY A 30 -11.80 -1.29 20.31
C GLY A 30 -11.38 -1.33 18.86
N ALA A 31 -10.55 -2.30 18.58
CA ALA A 31 -10.26 -2.86 17.26
C ALA A 31 -10.41 -1.84 16.12
N HIS A 32 -9.53 -0.85 16.02
CA HIS A 32 -9.11 -0.41 14.72
C HIS A 32 -8.55 -1.68 14.07
N GLU A 33 -9.37 -2.36 13.30
CA GLU A 33 -8.90 -3.41 12.42
C GLU A 33 -7.66 -2.83 11.73
N ASP A 34 -6.51 -3.45 11.91
CA ASP A 34 -5.26 -2.90 11.41
C ASP A 34 -5.34 -2.87 9.87
N VAL A 35 -5.84 -1.75 9.36
CA VAL A 35 -6.03 -1.51 7.92
C VAL A 35 -4.69 -1.35 7.20
N ARG A 36 -3.58 -1.26 7.95
CA ARG A 36 -2.24 -1.12 7.41
C ARG A 36 -1.74 -2.45 6.86
N LYS A 37 -2.12 -2.76 5.65
CA LYS A 37 -1.73 -4.01 5.04
C LYS A 37 -1.18 -3.79 3.64
N VAL A 38 0.16 -3.77 3.55
CA VAL A 38 0.83 -3.99 2.29
C VAL A 38 0.66 -5.46 1.92
N THR A 39 0.10 -5.73 0.75
CA THR A 39 -0.18 -7.09 0.26
C THR A 39 0.85 -7.57 -0.76
N GLY A 40 1.74 -6.69 -1.22
CA GLY A 40 2.82 -7.03 -2.14
C GLY A 40 3.45 -5.80 -2.77
N ILE A 41 4.46 -6.02 -3.60
CA ILE A 41 5.05 -4.98 -4.45
C ILE A 41 4.26 -4.93 -5.76
N GLY A 42 3.63 -3.80 -6.02
CA GLY A 42 2.86 -3.56 -7.24
C GLY A 42 3.71 -3.00 -8.37
N GLY A 43 4.81 -2.29 -8.06
CA GLY A 43 5.70 -1.76 -9.07
C GLY A 43 7.08 -1.36 -8.56
N ILE A 44 8.06 -1.45 -9.46
CA ILE A 44 9.42 -0.97 -9.28
C ILE A 44 9.69 0.01 -10.42
N PHE A 45 9.76 1.29 -10.08
CA PHE A 45 9.95 2.39 -11.03
C PHE A 45 11.29 3.06 -10.76
N PHE A 46 12.04 3.35 -11.83
CA PHE A 46 13.35 3.98 -11.70
C PHE A 46 13.67 4.85 -12.91
N LYS A 47 14.49 5.88 -12.68
CA LYS A 47 14.94 6.78 -13.71
C LYS A 47 16.14 6.20 -14.46
N CYS A 48 16.20 6.48 -15.76
CA CYS A 48 17.36 6.18 -16.59
C CYS A 48 17.44 7.14 -17.78
N LYS A 49 18.61 7.30 -18.36
CA LYS A 49 18.85 8.22 -19.50
C LYS A 49 18.04 7.85 -20.76
N SER A 50 17.83 6.57 -20.98
CA SER A 50 17.09 6.07 -22.15
C SER A 50 16.29 4.83 -21.81
N PRO A 51 14.99 4.99 -21.45
CA PRO A 51 14.10 3.87 -21.16
C PRO A 51 14.03 2.83 -22.29
N LYS A 52 14.08 3.28 -23.55
CA LYS A 52 14.09 2.38 -24.71
C LYS A 52 15.31 1.46 -24.69
N LYS A 53 16.53 2.04 -24.60
CA LYS A 53 17.78 1.25 -24.56
C LYS A 53 17.85 0.36 -23.31
N MET A 54 17.33 0.83 -22.18
CA MET A 54 17.25 0.04 -20.95
C MET A 54 16.40 -1.20 -21.15
N ARG A 55 15.19 -1.07 -21.70
CA ARG A 55 14.31 -2.20 -22.00
C ARG A 55 14.93 -3.17 -22.99
N GLU A 56 15.56 -2.66 -24.04
CA GLU A 56 16.29 -3.49 -25.04
C GLU A 56 17.41 -4.29 -24.39
N TRP A 57 18.20 -3.66 -23.50
CA TRP A 57 19.28 -4.34 -22.78
C TRP A 57 18.76 -5.49 -21.92
N TYR A 58 17.72 -5.23 -21.11
CA TYR A 58 17.11 -6.25 -20.26
C TYR A 58 16.47 -7.37 -21.08
N LYS A 59 15.85 -7.04 -22.20
CA LYS A 59 15.31 -8.04 -23.13
C LYS A 59 16.42 -8.94 -23.71
N THR A 60 17.51 -8.34 -24.15
CA THR A 60 18.61 -9.06 -24.82
C THR A 60 19.40 -9.93 -23.83
N HIS A 61 19.72 -9.39 -22.65
CA HIS A 61 20.65 -10.04 -21.73
C HIS A 61 19.95 -10.86 -20.63
N LEU A 62 18.71 -10.52 -20.28
CA LEU A 62 17.97 -11.18 -19.20
C LEU A 62 16.64 -11.78 -19.66
N GLY A 63 16.31 -11.69 -20.94
CA GLY A 63 15.09 -12.29 -21.49
C GLY A 63 13.78 -11.65 -21.05
N LEU A 64 13.81 -10.41 -20.51
CA LEU A 64 12.57 -9.73 -20.12
C LEU A 64 11.71 -9.44 -21.36
N ASN A 65 10.45 -9.89 -21.31
CA ASN A 65 9.47 -9.54 -22.35
C ASN A 65 8.95 -8.13 -22.10
N THR A 66 9.50 -7.13 -22.80
CA THR A 66 9.21 -5.72 -22.56
C THR A 66 8.42 -5.06 -23.69
N ASN A 67 7.55 -4.12 -23.34
CA ASN A 67 6.91 -3.18 -24.27
C ASN A 67 7.35 -1.73 -23.94
N GLN A 68 6.62 -0.74 -24.47
CA GLN A 68 6.91 0.68 -24.23
C GLN A 68 6.82 1.12 -22.77
N TYR A 69 6.08 0.40 -21.94
CA TYR A 69 5.89 0.70 -20.52
C TYR A 69 6.81 -0.08 -19.57
N GLY A 70 7.45 -1.15 -20.07
CA GLY A 70 8.27 -2.05 -19.26
C GLY A 70 7.82 -3.49 -19.37
N THR A 71 7.73 -4.19 -18.25
CA THR A 71 7.22 -5.58 -18.18
C THR A 71 6.46 -5.84 -16.90
N VAL A 72 5.68 -6.91 -16.86
CA VAL A 72 4.91 -7.35 -15.69
C VAL A 72 5.40 -8.72 -15.24
N PHE A 73 5.67 -8.85 -13.96
CA PHE A 73 5.88 -10.13 -13.28
C PHE A 73 4.57 -10.58 -12.64
N GLU A 74 4.09 -11.75 -13.02
CA GLU A 74 2.93 -12.40 -12.39
C GLU A 74 3.43 -13.31 -11.26
N TRP A 75 2.75 -13.28 -10.10
CA TRP A 75 3.03 -14.15 -8.96
C TRP A 75 1.71 -14.58 -8.30
N ARG A 76 1.78 -15.45 -7.29
CA ARG A 76 0.60 -15.91 -6.54
C ARG A 76 0.56 -15.25 -5.18
N GLN A 77 -0.64 -14.82 -4.75
CA GLN A 77 -0.81 -14.17 -3.46
C GLN A 77 -0.62 -15.18 -2.32
N ALA A 78 0.10 -14.77 -1.27
CA ALA A 78 0.41 -15.65 -0.14
C ALA A 78 -0.83 -16.03 0.69
N THR A 79 -1.86 -15.16 0.69
CA THR A 79 -3.12 -15.38 1.41
C THR A 79 -4.06 -16.33 0.69
N ASP A 80 -3.96 -16.40 -0.65
CA ASP A 80 -4.73 -17.29 -1.51
C ASP A 80 -3.95 -17.53 -2.81
N SER A 81 -3.38 -18.72 -2.95
CA SER A 81 -2.57 -19.09 -4.11
C SER A 81 -3.38 -19.25 -5.42
N THR A 82 -4.70 -19.19 -5.38
CA THR A 82 -5.52 -19.14 -6.58
C THR A 82 -5.56 -17.74 -7.19
N LEU A 83 -5.31 -16.71 -6.38
CA LEU A 83 -5.28 -15.31 -6.80
C LEU A 83 -3.91 -14.94 -7.35
N LYS A 84 -3.94 -14.18 -8.44
CA LYS A 84 -2.73 -13.61 -9.04
C LYS A 84 -2.41 -12.27 -8.40
N GLY A 85 -1.12 -11.97 -8.35
CA GLY A 85 -0.58 -10.65 -8.07
C GLY A 85 0.36 -10.22 -9.21
N TYR A 86 0.56 -8.94 -9.34
CA TYR A 86 1.33 -8.37 -10.44
C TYR A 86 2.32 -7.33 -9.90
N THR A 87 3.53 -7.35 -10.44
CA THR A 87 4.55 -6.33 -10.20
C THR A 87 4.97 -5.73 -11.54
N GLN A 88 4.71 -4.45 -11.72
CA GLN A 88 5.14 -3.68 -12.89
C GLN A 88 6.61 -3.27 -12.73
N TRP A 89 7.44 -3.56 -13.71
CA TRP A 89 8.80 -3.04 -13.81
C TRP A 89 8.85 -1.98 -14.91
N SER A 90 9.19 -0.74 -14.57
CA SER A 90 9.13 0.38 -15.52
C SER A 90 10.34 1.31 -15.37
N PRO A 91 11.20 1.41 -16.40
CA PRO A 91 12.17 2.48 -16.51
C PRO A 91 11.51 3.77 -17.01
N PHE A 92 11.76 4.87 -16.33
CA PHE A 92 11.33 6.21 -16.66
C PHE A 92 12.51 7.03 -17.19
N ASN A 93 12.23 8.07 -18.00
CA ASN A 93 13.25 9.02 -18.37
C ASN A 93 13.73 9.79 -17.13
N ASP A 94 15.02 10.11 -17.04
CA ASP A 94 15.63 10.84 -15.92
C ASP A 94 15.05 12.25 -15.71
N SER A 95 14.50 12.86 -16.77
CA SER A 95 13.81 14.15 -16.72
C SER A 95 12.38 14.07 -16.20
N THR A 96 11.85 12.87 -15.91
CA THR A 96 10.46 12.71 -15.45
C THR A 96 10.20 13.50 -14.16
N LYS A 97 9.03 14.13 -14.10
CA LYS A 97 8.52 14.79 -12.88
C LYS A 97 7.60 13.87 -12.06
N TYR A 98 7.34 12.66 -12.52
CA TYR A 98 6.41 11.74 -11.86
C TYR A 98 6.84 11.41 -10.42
N PHE A 99 8.15 11.40 -10.14
CA PHE A 99 8.68 11.12 -8.81
C PHE A 99 8.73 12.35 -7.89
N ALA A 100 8.45 13.56 -8.43
CA ALA A 100 8.40 14.76 -7.58
C ALA A 100 7.32 14.63 -6.48
N PRO A 101 7.53 15.21 -5.28
CA PRO A 101 8.67 16.06 -4.88
C PRO A 101 9.95 15.30 -4.49
N SER A 102 9.97 13.96 -4.49
CA SER A 102 11.18 13.19 -4.22
C SER A 102 12.28 13.49 -5.24
N THR A 103 13.51 13.59 -4.76
CA THR A 103 14.72 13.74 -5.58
C THR A 103 15.38 12.40 -5.92
N ARG A 104 14.81 11.30 -5.43
CA ARG A 104 15.33 9.95 -5.66
C ARG A 104 15.08 9.50 -7.10
N ASP A 105 15.92 8.59 -7.56
CA ASP A 105 15.83 8.02 -8.91
C ASP A 105 14.98 6.75 -8.98
N PHE A 106 14.25 6.45 -7.92
CA PHE A 106 13.32 5.32 -7.85
C PHE A 106 12.03 5.69 -7.11
N MET A 107 11.00 4.92 -7.36
CA MET A 107 9.75 4.93 -6.61
C MET A 107 9.21 3.49 -6.55
N ILE A 108 8.78 3.07 -5.37
CA ILE A 108 8.16 1.75 -5.17
C ILE A 108 6.64 1.94 -5.10
N ASN A 109 5.94 1.12 -5.86
CA ASN A 109 4.50 0.97 -5.71
C ASN A 109 4.22 -0.22 -4.79
N TYR A 110 3.44 0.01 -3.74
CA TYR A 110 2.95 -1.04 -2.85
C TYR A 110 1.48 -1.32 -3.10
N ARG A 111 1.15 -2.60 -3.24
CA ARG A 111 -0.24 -3.06 -3.26
C ARG A 111 -0.80 -3.01 -1.85
N VAL A 112 -1.97 -2.44 -1.70
CA VAL A 112 -2.66 -2.30 -0.41
C VAL A 112 -4.13 -2.70 -0.54
N ALA A 113 -4.79 -2.87 0.60
CA ALA A 113 -6.24 -3.02 0.67
C ALA A 113 -6.85 -1.79 1.34
N ASN A 114 -8.11 -1.47 1.01
CA ASN A 114 -8.89 -0.38 1.61
C ASN A 114 -8.16 0.98 1.59
N LEU A 115 -7.77 1.43 0.40
CA LEU A 115 -6.91 2.60 0.21
C LEU A 115 -7.44 3.86 0.89
N GLU A 116 -8.74 4.12 0.82
CA GLU A 116 -9.36 5.30 1.42
C GLU A 116 -9.19 5.31 2.95
N THR A 117 -9.44 4.17 3.59
CA THR A 117 -9.30 4.02 5.04
C THR A 117 -7.84 4.12 5.45
N LEU A 118 -6.94 3.49 4.70
CA LEU A 118 -5.50 3.59 4.92
C LEU A 118 -5.01 5.04 4.81
N VAL A 119 -5.44 5.77 3.78
CA VAL A 119 -5.05 7.18 3.58
C VAL A 119 -5.57 8.07 4.70
N ALA A 120 -6.81 7.85 5.17
CA ALA A 120 -7.35 8.59 6.30
C ALA A 120 -6.51 8.37 7.57
N GLN A 121 -6.16 7.12 7.87
CA GLN A 121 -5.31 6.77 9.00
C GLN A 121 -3.89 7.36 8.88
N LEU A 122 -3.26 7.27 7.71
CA LEU A 122 -1.94 7.84 7.47
C LEU A 122 -1.91 9.36 7.69
N LYS A 123 -2.98 10.08 7.29
CA LYS A 123 -3.12 11.52 7.54
C LYS A 123 -3.23 11.83 9.04
N GLU A 124 -4.00 11.04 9.80
CA GLU A 124 -4.11 11.17 11.25
C GLU A 124 -2.77 10.92 11.96
N GLU A 125 -1.95 10.04 11.41
CA GLU A 125 -0.60 9.72 11.89
C GLU A 125 0.45 10.77 11.45
N GLY A 126 0.07 11.78 10.67
CA GLY A 126 0.96 12.85 10.21
C GLY A 126 1.81 12.48 8.99
N VAL A 127 1.50 11.39 8.30
CA VAL A 127 2.18 11.03 7.05
C VAL A 127 1.78 12.00 5.94
N THR A 128 2.76 12.50 5.21
CA THR A 128 2.52 13.40 4.07
C THR A 128 1.91 12.62 2.91
N VAL A 129 0.65 12.94 2.59
CA VAL A 129 -0.02 12.48 1.37
C VAL A 129 0.24 13.51 0.27
N ALA A 130 0.89 13.10 -0.81
CA ALA A 130 1.43 14.01 -1.83
C ALA A 130 0.39 14.50 -2.84
N ASP A 131 -0.70 13.75 -3.00
CA ASP A 131 -1.78 14.06 -3.96
C ASP A 131 -3.13 13.47 -3.51
N THR A 132 -4.10 13.43 -4.42
CA THR A 132 -5.43 12.86 -4.18
C THR A 132 -5.52 11.46 -4.74
N ILE A 133 -6.46 10.66 -4.21
CA ILE A 133 -6.73 9.32 -4.75
C ILE A 133 -7.25 9.46 -6.20
N GLU A 134 -6.54 8.83 -7.11
CA GLU A 134 -6.94 8.66 -8.50
C GLU A 134 -7.59 7.28 -8.68
N VAL A 135 -8.69 7.24 -9.45
CA VAL A 135 -9.48 6.02 -9.68
C VAL A 135 -9.46 5.67 -11.15
N TYR A 136 -9.04 4.43 -11.45
CA TYR A 136 -9.03 3.83 -12.78
C TYR A 136 -9.74 2.48 -12.75
N ASP A 137 -10.09 1.94 -13.90
CA ASP A 137 -10.72 0.61 -13.99
C ASP A 137 -9.88 -0.48 -13.31
N TYR A 138 -8.55 -0.38 -13.41
CA TYR A 138 -7.59 -1.35 -12.86
C TYR A 138 -7.10 -1.05 -11.44
N GLY A 139 -7.71 -0.09 -10.75
CA GLY A 139 -7.44 0.18 -9.34
C GLY A 139 -7.39 1.65 -8.97
N LYS A 140 -7.09 1.89 -7.69
CA LYS A 140 -6.98 3.23 -7.11
C LYS A 140 -5.55 3.49 -6.69
N PHE A 141 -5.09 4.72 -6.84
CA PHE A 141 -3.70 5.14 -6.60
C PHE A 141 -3.64 6.41 -5.77
N VAL A 142 -2.63 6.52 -4.92
CA VAL A 142 -2.27 7.75 -4.22
C VAL A 142 -0.78 7.71 -3.91
N HIS A 143 -0.17 8.87 -3.77
CA HIS A 143 1.23 8.95 -3.36
C HIS A 143 1.38 9.50 -1.96
N ILE A 144 2.35 8.95 -1.24
CA ILE A 144 2.77 9.41 0.07
C ILE A 144 4.28 9.66 0.07
N MET A 145 4.77 10.35 1.10
CA MET A 145 6.21 10.51 1.34
C MET A 145 6.60 9.74 2.59
N ASP A 146 7.68 8.99 2.53
CA ASP A 146 8.26 8.41 3.72
C ASP A 146 9.15 9.40 4.49
N MET A 147 9.66 8.99 5.65
CA MET A 147 10.47 9.82 6.55
C MET A 147 11.80 10.27 5.94
N GLU A 148 12.28 9.61 4.89
CA GLU A 148 13.52 9.94 4.17
C GLU A 148 13.27 10.72 2.88
N GLY A 149 12.01 11.08 2.60
CA GLY A 149 11.61 11.82 1.40
C GLY A 149 11.57 10.97 0.13
N ASN A 150 11.42 9.66 0.25
CA ASN A 150 11.11 8.83 -0.90
C ASN A 150 9.61 8.95 -1.20
N LYS A 151 9.26 9.15 -2.47
CA LYS A 151 7.87 9.06 -2.91
C LYS A 151 7.49 7.59 -3.05
N ILE A 152 6.37 7.23 -2.47
CA ILE A 152 5.78 5.88 -2.51
C ILE A 152 4.42 5.99 -3.19
N GLU A 153 4.13 5.09 -4.09
CA GLU A 153 2.79 4.92 -4.66
C GLU A 153 2.07 3.79 -3.94
N LEU A 154 0.88 4.06 -3.42
CA LEU A 154 -0.03 3.06 -2.87
C LEU A 154 -1.07 2.71 -3.92
N TRP A 155 -1.26 1.43 -4.17
CA TRP A 155 -2.18 0.90 -5.17
C TRP A 155 -3.14 -0.12 -4.57
N GLU A 156 -4.43 0.20 -4.57
CA GLU A 156 -5.48 -0.79 -4.34
C GLU A 156 -5.91 -1.37 -5.69
N PRO A 157 -5.47 -2.59 -6.04
CA PRO A 157 -5.67 -3.15 -7.36
C PRO A 157 -7.10 -3.69 -7.57
N ASN A 158 -7.58 -3.55 -8.80
CA ASN A 158 -8.59 -4.41 -9.38
C ASN A 158 -7.86 -5.43 -10.27
N ASP A 159 -7.47 -6.57 -9.70
CA ASP A 159 -6.64 -7.56 -10.37
C ASP A 159 -7.31 -8.15 -11.63
N ILE A 160 -8.63 -8.26 -11.65
CA ILE A 160 -9.38 -8.76 -12.80
C ILE A 160 -9.22 -7.81 -13.99
N GLU A 161 -9.42 -6.53 -13.79
CA GLU A 161 -9.29 -5.54 -14.86
C GLU A 161 -7.83 -5.31 -15.26
N TYR A 162 -6.91 -5.36 -14.27
CA TYR A 162 -5.48 -5.29 -14.55
C TYR A 162 -4.99 -6.48 -15.40
N GLU A 163 -5.50 -7.69 -15.14
CA GLU A 163 -5.19 -8.87 -15.96
C GLU A 163 -5.67 -8.72 -17.40
N LYS A 164 -6.90 -8.21 -17.59
CA LYS A 164 -7.44 -7.94 -18.94
C LYS A 164 -6.56 -6.95 -19.69
N LEU A 165 -6.12 -5.89 -19.01
CA LEU A 165 -5.21 -4.90 -19.58
C LEU A 165 -3.86 -5.53 -19.95
N GLY A 166 -3.26 -6.32 -19.07
CA GLY A 166 -2.00 -7.03 -19.28
C GLY A 166 -2.06 -8.03 -20.44
N ASN A 167 -3.15 -8.78 -20.56
CA ASN A 167 -3.38 -9.72 -21.66
C ASN A 167 -3.49 -8.97 -23.00
N LYS A 168 -4.21 -7.84 -23.03
CA LYS A 168 -4.32 -6.98 -24.21
C LYS A 168 -2.98 -6.39 -24.66
N MET A 169 -2.10 -6.09 -23.70
CA MET A 169 -0.77 -5.51 -23.98
C MET A 169 0.33 -6.54 -24.27
N GLY A 170 0.09 -7.82 -23.99
CA GLY A 170 1.01 -8.93 -24.32
C GLY A 170 2.35 -8.91 -23.56
N VAL A 171 2.39 -8.40 -22.34
CA VAL A 171 3.64 -7.99 -21.66
C VAL A 171 3.89 -8.74 -20.36
N LYS A 172 3.75 -10.06 -20.37
CA LYS A 172 4.12 -10.85 -19.19
C LYS A 172 5.51 -11.46 -19.41
N THR A 173 6.43 -11.24 -18.47
CA THR A 173 7.76 -11.88 -18.46
C THR A 173 7.71 -13.26 -17.82
N THR A 174 6.95 -13.42 -16.75
CA THR A 174 6.76 -14.72 -16.08
C THR A 174 5.63 -15.50 -16.78
N LYS A 175 5.92 -16.77 -17.09
CA LYS A 175 4.96 -17.73 -17.63
C LYS A 175 4.61 -18.75 -16.57
#